data_3bf54e25e77260c9926b4d0b8fd6550e
#
_entry.id   3bf54e25e77260c9926b4d0b8fd6550e
#
_cell.length_a   1.000
_cell.length_b   1.000
_cell.length_c   1.000
_cell.angle_alpha   90.00
_cell.angle_beta   90.00
_cell.angle_gamma   90.00
#
_symmetry.space_group_name_H-M   'P 1'
#
loop_
_entity.id
_entity.type
_entity.pdbx_description
1 polymer ?
#
loop_
_entity_poly.entity_id
_entity_poly.type
_entity_poly.pdbx_seq_one_letter_code
_entity_poly.pdbx_strand_id
1 'polypeptide(L)' 'MPAMIIWYAEASLCSNEHVFCAGSLAQCVRKWTRLSEAQRATTFINMGGRTEQREVVGSEQIALLARDPGLARA' A
#
# COMPACT_ATOMS: atom_id res chain seq x y z
N MET A 1 14.20 -10.99 13.30
CA MET A 1 13.57 -11.72 12.21
C MET A 1 12.93 -10.72 11.26
N PRO A 2 13.31 -10.71 9.99
CA PRO A 2 12.68 -9.78 9.07
C PRO A 2 11.21 -10.12 8.91
N ALA A 3 10.38 -9.10 8.96
CA ALA A 3 8.96 -9.29 8.71
C ALA A 3 8.76 -9.72 7.27
N MET A 4 8.02 -10.79 7.07
CA MET A 4 7.69 -11.25 5.74
C MET A 4 6.59 -10.35 5.16
N ILE A 5 6.86 -9.75 4.01
CA ILE A 5 5.87 -8.93 3.33
C ILE A 5 4.95 -9.84 2.54
N ILE A 6 3.66 -9.74 2.80
CA ILE A 6 2.66 -10.53 2.10
C ILE A 6 2.11 -9.68 0.95
N TRP A 7 2.75 -9.75 -0.19
CA TRP A 7 2.41 -8.91 -1.34
C TRP A 7 1.03 -9.19 -1.93
N TYR A 8 0.51 -10.37 -1.74
CA TYR A 8 -0.82 -10.74 -2.24
C TYR A 8 -1.94 -10.44 -1.24
N ALA A 9 -1.62 -9.91 -0.07
CA ALA A 9 -2.64 -9.59 0.93
C ALA A 9 -3.60 -8.54 0.39
N GLU A 10 -4.87 -8.66 0.76
CA GLU A 10 -5.89 -7.69 0.36
C GLU A 10 -5.59 -6.32 0.94
N ALA A 11 -5.63 -5.31 0.08
CA ALA A 11 -5.29 -3.95 0.46
C ALA A 11 -6.04 -2.96 -0.42
N SER A 12 -6.14 -1.72 0.07
CA SER A 12 -6.73 -0.62 -0.70
C SER A 12 -5.87 0.62 -0.55
N LEU A 13 -5.55 1.26 -1.67
CA LEU A 13 -4.81 2.52 -1.68
C LEU A 13 -5.83 3.66 -1.70
N CYS A 14 -5.83 4.45 -0.65
CA CYS A 14 -6.85 5.46 -0.44
C CYS A 14 -6.26 6.82 -0.06
N SER A 15 -7.05 7.86 -0.27
CA SER A 15 -6.88 9.14 0.40
C SER A 15 -8.14 9.40 1.21
N ASN A 16 -8.24 10.57 1.85
CA ASN A 16 -9.43 10.92 2.62
C ASN A 16 -10.70 10.97 1.77
N GLU A 17 -10.56 11.16 0.46
CA GLU A 17 -11.70 11.36 -0.43
C GLU A 17 -11.87 10.27 -1.50
N HIS A 18 -10.80 9.53 -1.81
CA HIS A 18 -10.80 8.61 -2.94
C HIS A 18 -10.14 7.28 -2.61
N VAL A 19 -10.64 6.24 -3.28
CA VAL A 19 -9.94 4.96 -3.36
C VAL A 19 -9.31 4.90 -4.74
N PHE A 20 -7.97 4.88 -4.78
CA PHE A 20 -7.23 4.84 -6.04
C PHE A 20 -7.06 3.43 -6.58
N CYS A 21 -6.97 2.45 -5.69
CA CYS A 21 -6.73 1.08 -6.08
C CYS A 21 -7.22 0.15 -4.97
N ALA A 22 -7.86 -0.94 -5.36
CA ALA A 22 -8.23 -2.01 -4.44
C ALA A 22 -7.77 -3.33 -5.05
N GLY A 23 -7.16 -4.18 -4.25
CA GLY A 23 -6.65 -5.45 -4.72
C GLY A 23 -5.56 -5.95 -3.80
N SER A 24 -4.42 -6.37 -4.34
CA SER A 24 -3.31 -6.83 -3.53
C SER A 24 -2.43 -5.66 -3.08
N LEU A 25 -1.66 -5.90 -2.02
CA LEU A 25 -0.68 -4.92 -1.54
C LEU A 25 0.28 -4.52 -2.66
N ALA A 26 0.76 -5.49 -3.44
CA ALA A 26 1.67 -5.21 -4.56
C ALA A 26 1.04 -4.25 -5.58
N GLN A 27 -0.21 -4.48 -5.93
CA GLN A 27 -0.92 -3.60 -6.85
C GLN A 27 -1.06 -2.19 -6.30
N CYS A 28 -1.37 -2.07 -5.01
CA CYS A 28 -1.51 -0.78 -4.34
C CYS A 28 -0.20 -0.01 -4.32
N VAL A 29 0.91 -0.68 -3.99
CA VAL A 29 2.23 -0.04 -3.96
C VAL A 29 2.64 0.41 -5.37
N ARG A 30 2.40 -0.42 -6.38
CA ARG A 30 2.70 -0.05 -7.77
C ARG A 30 1.89 1.17 -8.22
N LYS A 31 0.62 1.20 -7.87
CA LYS A 31 -0.23 2.36 -8.18
C LYS A 31 0.29 3.61 -7.49
N TRP A 32 0.69 3.47 -6.23
CA TRP A 32 1.23 4.59 -5.46
C TRP A 32 2.45 5.22 -6.13
N THR A 33 3.32 4.39 -6.71
CA THR A 33 4.53 4.90 -7.38
C THR A 33 4.21 5.74 -8.62
N ARG A 34 3.01 5.61 -9.16
CA ARG A 34 2.56 6.38 -10.33
C ARG A 34 1.86 7.68 -9.98
N LEU A 35 1.58 7.89 -8.70
CA LEU A 35 0.95 9.12 -8.24
C LEU A 35 1.96 10.26 -8.18
N SER A 36 1.46 11.49 -8.26
CA SER A 36 2.30 12.68 -8.05
C SER A 36 2.76 12.75 -6.60
N GLU A 37 3.80 13.54 -6.32
CA GLU A 37 4.28 13.73 -4.96
C GLU A 37 3.18 14.26 -4.03
N ALA A 38 2.39 15.20 -4.52
CA ALA A 38 1.30 15.76 -3.74
C ALA A 38 0.26 14.69 -3.38
N GLN A 39 -0.06 13.81 -4.33
CA GLN A 39 -0.98 12.71 -4.07
C GLN A 39 -0.41 11.69 -3.11
N ARG A 40 0.89 11.37 -3.26
CA ARG A 40 1.55 10.41 -2.36
C ARG A 40 1.52 10.88 -0.92
N ALA A 41 1.67 12.18 -0.69
CA ALA A 41 1.71 12.73 0.66
C ALA A 41 0.40 12.54 1.42
N THR A 42 -0.71 12.41 0.71
CA THR A 42 -2.05 12.29 1.31
C THR A 42 -2.64 10.90 1.23
N THR A 43 -1.92 9.94 0.63
CA THR A 43 -2.42 8.59 0.47
C THR A 43 -1.91 7.65 1.56
N PHE A 44 -2.65 6.60 1.78
CA PHE A 44 -2.30 5.54 2.70
C PHE A 44 -2.89 4.23 2.17
N ILE A 45 -2.40 3.11 2.68
CA ILE A 45 -2.91 1.80 2.33
C ILE A 45 -3.64 1.22 3.54
N ASN A 46 -4.88 0.82 3.34
CA ASN A 46 -5.64 0.05 4.31
C ASN A 46 -5.40 -1.43 4.06
N MET A 47 -4.93 -2.15 5.08
CA MET A 47 -4.68 -3.58 4.99
C MET A 47 -5.86 -4.33 5.58
N GLY A 48 -6.36 -5.28 4.83
CA GLY A 48 -7.41 -6.18 5.31
C GLY A 48 -8.76 -5.52 5.42
N GLY A 49 -9.79 -6.15 4.91
CA GLY A 49 -11.10 -5.55 4.86
C GLY A 49 -12.08 -5.99 5.92
N ARG A 50 -11.76 -6.98 6.74
CA ARG A 50 -12.77 -7.63 7.58
C ARG A 50 -12.49 -7.69 9.06
N THR A 51 -11.35 -7.22 9.51
CA THR A 51 -11.03 -7.27 10.92
C THR A 51 -11.26 -5.91 11.54
N GLU A 52 -11.63 -5.92 12.80
CA GLU A 52 -11.79 -4.70 13.58
C GLU A 52 -10.47 -3.94 13.73
N GLN A 53 -9.36 -4.64 13.49
CA GLN A 53 -8.04 -4.05 13.52
C GLN A 53 -7.58 -3.77 12.09
N ARG A 54 -7.84 -2.58 11.62
CA ARG A 54 -7.35 -2.15 10.31
C ARG A 54 -5.93 -1.61 10.47
N GLU A 55 -5.00 -2.23 9.78
CA GLU A 55 -3.68 -1.68 9.68
C GLU A 55 -3.65 -0.65 8.57
N VAL A 56 -3.13 0.52 8.89
CA VAL A 56 -2.96 1.59 7.93
C VAL A 56 -1.47 1.77 7.68
N VAL A 57 -1.07 1.68 6.41
CA VAL A 57 0.31 1.88 6.01
C VAL A 57 0.46 3.30 5.49
N GLY A 58 1.21 4.11 6.20
CA GLY A 58 1.45 5.51 5.83
C GLY A 58 2.40 5.64 4.65
N SER A 59 2.46 6.85 4.07
CA SER A 59 3.25 7.11 2.88
C SER A 59 4.73 6.77 3.05
N GLU A 60 5.31 7.02 4.22
CA GLU A 60 6.70 6.68 4.48
C GLU A 60 6.96 5.20 4.39
N GLN A 61 6.05 4.39 4.93
CA GLN A 61 6.15 2.94 4.87
C GLN A 61 5.91 2.43 3.45
N ILE A 62 4.98 3.04 2.73
CA ILE A 62 4.74 2.69 1.33
C ILE A 62 5.99 2.94 0.50
N ALA A 63 6.69 4.04 0.76
CA ALA A 63 7.94 4.35 0.06
C ALA A 63 9.00 3.27 0.29
N LEU A 64 9.07 2.74 1.51
CA LEU A 64 9.99 1.63 1.80
C LEU A 64 9.57 0.36 1.07
N LEU A 65 8.28 0.07 1.02
CA LEU A 65 7.76 -1.09 0.29
C LEU A 65 8.05 -0.96 -1.21
N ALA A 66 7.95 0.25 -1.74
CA ALA A 66 8.20 0.50 -3.16
C ALA A 66 9.66 0.23 -3.55
N ARG A 67 10.58 0.26 -2.59
CA ARG A 67 11.99 -0.04 -2.80
C ARG A 67 12.35 -1.50 -2.57
N ASP A 68 11.41 -2.28 -2.06
CA ASP A 68 11.68 -3.67 -1.74
C ASP A 68 11.77 -4.49 -3.03
N PRO A 69 12.84 -5.29 -3.20
CA PRO A 69 12.98 -6.12 -4.40
C PRO A 69 11.90 -7.17 -4.54
N GLY A 70 11.22 -7.53 -3.46
CA GLY A 70 10.09 -8.45 -3.50
C GLY A 70 8.92 -7.94 -4.31
N LEU A 71 8.77 -6.61 -4.43
CA LEU A 71 7.71 -6.01 -5.23
C LEU A 71 7.81 -6.41 -6.71
N ALA A 72 9.02 -6.48 -7.23
CA ALA A 72 9.24 -6.86 -8.62
C ALA A 72 8.84 -8.31 -8.92
N ARG A 73 8.78 -9.14 -7.88
CA ARG A 73 8.42 -10.55 -7.98
C ARG A 73 6.96 -10.83 -7.67
N ALA A 74 6.27 -9.83 -7.21
CA ALA A 74 4.90 -9.97 -6.76
C ALA A 74 3.89 -9.91 -7.90
#